data_0987bbfd0d6fafd337756702c266073d
#
_entry.id   0987bbfd0d6fafd337756702c266073d
#
_cell.length_a   1.000
_cell.length_b   1.000
_cell.length_c   1.000
_cell.angle_alpha   90.00
_cell.angle_beta   90.00
_cell.angle_gamma   90.00
#
_symmetry.space_group_name_H-M   'P 1'
#
loop_
_entity.id
_entity.type
_entity.pdbx_description
1 polymer ?
#
loop_
_entity_poly.entity_id
_entity_poly.type
_entity_poly.pdbx_seq_one_letter_code
_entity_poly.pdbx_strand_id
1 'polypeptide(L)'
;MAGSTLLGLAACSPQQCDPSQAGFLSGLGCAASGSYAARNQYQQSELAQQSTAASQSRDQAQGEGARASQALLTRDQTRRRLGAVDRQTAQLRTRLNAARVRGGVSQIRLSDAQAELDALQRERAGLHGAATDEQLRVLEDHQRRLRDQITGA
;
A
#
# COMPACT_ATOMS: atom_id res chain seq x y z
N MET A 1 23.69 47.80 57.23
CA MET A 1 24.15 47.29 55.96
C MET A 1 24.35 45.79 56.12
N ALA A 2 23.37 45.00 55.78
CA ALA A 2 23.39 43.52 55.90
C ALA A 2 23.57 42.93 54.47
N GLY A 3 24.78 42.39 54.25
CA GLY A 3 25.09 41.68 52.95
C GLY A 3 24.63 40.23 53.01
N SER A 4 23.56 39.94 52.32
CA SER A 4 23.12 38.57 52.10
C SER A 4 23.95 37.92 50.98
N THR A 5 24.90 37.05 51.36
CA THR A 5 25.58 36.15 50.45
C THR A 5 24.65 35.01 50.05
N LEU A 6 24.10 35.11 48.85
CA LEU A 6 23.40 33.98 48.16
C LEU A 6 24.45 32.94 47.75
N LEU A 7 24.59 31.87 48.53
CA LEU A 7 25.24 30.62 48.05
C LEU A 7 24.43 30.04 46.93
N GLY A 8 24.92 30.22 45.71
CA GLY A 8 24.39 29.51 44.54
C GLY A 8 24.63 28.01 44.67
N LEU A 9 23.57 27.26 44.97
CA LEU A 9 23.54 25.82 44.81
C LEU A 9 23.68 25.51 43.31
N ALA A 10 24.91 25.27 42.89
CA ALA A 10 25.14 24.68 41.57
C ALA A 10 24.49 23.29 41.54
N ALA A 11 23.27 23.23 41.03
CA ALA A 11 22.59 21.95 40.74
C ALA A 11 23.43 21.22 39.69
N CYS A 12 24.25 20.26 40.13
CA CYS A 12 24.95 19.35 39.23
C CYS A 12 23.91 18.61 38.35
N SER A 13 23.88 18.96 37.08
CA SER A 13 23.01 18.22 36.14
C SER A 13 23.49 16.76 36.05
N PRO A 14 22.59 15.78 35.93
CA PRO A 14 22.95 14.36 35.84
C PRO A 14 23.90 14.03 34.67
N GLN A 15 24.03 14.93 33.71
CA GLN A 15 24.95 14.83 32.57
C GLN A 15 26.41 15.07 32.95
N GLN A 16 26.69 15.72 34.06
CA GLN A 16 28.07 16.02 34.50
C GLN A 16 28.74 14.86 35.25
N CYS A 17 27.98 13.81 35.61
CA CYS A 17 28.49 12.65 36.29
C CYS A 17 28.85 11.52 35.29
N ASP A 18 29.71 11.81 34.30
CA ASP A 18 30.23 10.78 33.39
C ASP A 18 31.44 10.06 34.04
N PRO A 19 31.34 8.73 34.30
CA PRO A 19 32.42 7.97 34.94
C PRO A 19 33.71 7.96 34.12
N SER A 20 33.64 8.16 32.78
CA SER A 20 34.80 8.23 31.90
C SER A 20 35.60 9.56 32.04
N GLN A 21 34.98 10.61 32.57
CA GLN A 21 35.57 11.94 32.70
C GLN A 21 35.68 12.43 34.15
N ALA A 22 35.06 11.73 35.10
CA ALA A 22 35.05 12.09 36.49
C ALA A 22 36.35 11.68 37.19
N GLY A 23 37.06 12.62 37.74
CA GLY A 23 38.15 12.34 38.69
C GLY A 23 37.60 11.70 39.96
N PHE A 24 38.46 11.04 40.74
CA PHE A 24 38.09 10.26 41.92
C PHE A 24 37.20 11.04 42.92
N LEU A 25 37.49 12.30 43.16
CA LEU A 25 36.71 13.13 44.11
C LEU A 25 35.33 13.53 43.55
N SER A 26 35.23 13.79 42.25
CA SER A 26 33.93 14.08 41.61
C SER A 26 33.07 12.83 41.48
N GLY A 27 33.68 11.65 41.28
CA GLY A 27 32.98 10.35 41.28
C GLY A 27 32.33 10.02 42.62
N LEU A 28 32.99 10.33 43.76
CA LEU A 28 32.45 10.17 45.12
C LEU A 28 31.26 11.10 45.37
N GLY A 29 31.33 12.35 44.93
CA GLY A 29 30.22 13.31 45.01
C GLY A 29 28.99 12.89 44.21
N CYS A 30 29.21 12.37 43.01
CA CYS A 30 28.14 11.83 42.14
C CYS A 30 27.51 10.57 42.73
N ALA A 31 28.28 9.68 43.36
CA ALA A 31 27.76 8.50 44.04
C ALA A 31 26.91 8.87 45.27
N ALA A 32 27.38 9.82 46.10
CA ALA A 32 26.66 10.26 47.29
C ALA A 32 25.37 11.03 46.97
N SER A 33 25.32 11.74 45.87
CA SER A 33 24.12 12.50 45.41
C SER A 33 23.06 11.67 44.70
N GLY A 34 23.27 10.37 44.48
CA GLY A 34 22.35 9.51 43.70
C GLY A 34 22.32 9.78 42.19
N SER A 35 23.23 10.64 41.68
CA SER A 35 23.26 11.03 40.29
C SER A 35 23.46 9.85 39.32
N TYR A 36 24.14 8.79 39.74
CA TYR A 36 24.27 7.58 38.98
C TYR A 36 22.95 6.80 38.83
N ALA A 37 22.14 6.79 39.90
CA ALA A 37 20.81 6.15 39.84
C ALA A 37 19.88 6.92 38.89
N ALA A 38 19.88 8.26 38.98
CA ALA A 38 19.10 9.11 38.08
C ALA A 38 19.53 8.96 36.61
N ARG A 39 20.84 8.85 36.34
CA ARG A 39 21.35 8.59 34.99
C ARG A 39 20.93 7.24 34.46
N ASN A 40 20.99 6.20 35.29
CA ASN A 40 20.52 4.86 34.88
C ASN A 40 19.03 4.87 34.56
N GLN A 41 18.20 5.53 35.35
CA GLN A 41 16.78 5.70 35.07
C GLN A 41 16.54 6.45 33.74
N TYR A 42 17.27 7.52 33.51
CA TYR A 42 17.20 8.28 32.27
C TYR A 42 17.57 7.40 31.07
N GLN A 43 18.68 6.68 31.13
CA GLN A 43 19.11 5.76 30.06
C GLN A 43 18.11 4.64 29.82
N GLN A 44 17.54 4.07 30.90
CA GLN A 44 16.50 3.06 30.76
C GLN A 44 15.24 3.62 30.08
N SER A 45 14.82 4.84 30.41
CA SER A 45 13.69 5.50 29.77
C SER A 45 13.95 5.79 28.29
N GLU A 46 15.16 6.20 27.95
CA GLU A 46 15.58 6.45 26.58
C GLU A 46 15.62 5.15 25.75
N LEU A 47 16.18 4.07 26.32
CA LEU A 47 16.17 2.75 25.69
C LEU A 47 14.73 2.22 25.50
N ALA A 48 13.84 2.44 26.47
CA ALA A 48 12.43 2.08 26.34
C ALA A 48 11.74 2.86 25.22
N GLN A 49 12.01 4.15 25.11
CA GLN A 49 11.49 4.96 23.99
C GLN A 49 12.03 4.51 22.63
N GLN A 50 13.34 4.25 22.55
CA GLN A 50 13.95 3.76 21.32
C GLN A 50 13.42 2.37 20.92
N SER A 51 13.22 1.48 21.89
CA SER A 51 12.64 0.14 21.63
C SER A 51 11.21 0.23 21.14
N THR A 52 10.40 1.13 21.71
CA THR A 52 9.04 1.40 21.27
C THR A 52 9.00 1.99 19.87
N ALA A 53 9.86 2.96 19.56
CA ALA A 53 9.97 3.54 18.23
C ALA A 53 10.43 2.49 17.20
N ALA A 54 11.37 1.63 17.57
CA ALA A 54 11.83 0.54 16.71
C ALA A 54 10.74 -0.52 16.44
N SER A 55 9.92 -0.87 17.45
CA SER A 55 8.80 -1.79 17.25
C SER A 55 7.75 -1.17 16.34
N GLN A 56 7.36 0.10 16.57
CA GLN A 56 6.40 0.81 15.72
C GLN A 56 6.87 0.88 14.25
N SER A 57 8.16 1.17 14.03
CA SER A 57 8.67 1.23 12.66
C SER A 57 8.68 -0.15 11.97
N ARG A 58 8.92 -1.24 12.72
CA ARG A 58 8.79 -2.62 12.20
C ARG A 58 7.36 -2.97 11.85
N ASP A 59 6.41 -2.62 12.71
CA ASP A 59 4.99 -2.88 12.47
C ASP A 59 4.49 -2.10 11.26
N GLN A 60 4.92 -0.84 11.09
CA GLN A 60 4.63 -0.04 9.91
C GLN A 60 5.21 -0.67 8.65
N ALA A 61 6.49 -1.08 8.66
CA ALA A 61 7.13 -1.72 7.52
C ALA A 61 6.46 -3.04 7.13
N GLN A 62 6.04 -3.85 8.12
CA GLN A 62 5.27 -5.08 7.88
C GLN A 62 3.89 -4.76 7.27
N GLY A 63 3.21 -3.75 7.79
CA GLY A 63 1.91 -3.29 7.27
C GLY A 63 2.02 -2.80 5.83
N GLU A 64 3.05 -2.03 5.50
CA GLU A 64 3.31 -1.57 4.13
C GLU A 64 3.67 -2.74 3.20
N GLY A 65 4.48 -3.68 3.65
CA GLY A 65 4.81 -4.89 2.91
C GLY A 65 3.57 -5.75 2.59
N ALA A 66 2.67 -5.89 3.56
CA ALA A 66 1.40 -6.59 3.35
C ALA A 66 0.49 -5.88 2.33
N ARG A 67 0.38 -4.56 2.42
CA ARG A 67 -0.38 -3.74 1.45
C ARG A 67 0.22 -3.82 0.04
N ALA A 68 1.54 -3.75 -0.08
CA ALA A 68 2.23 -3.89 -1.35
C ALA A 68 1.98 -5.28 -1.98
N SER A 69 2.05 -6.34 -1.18
CA SER A 69 1.77 -7.70 -1.63
C SER A 69 0.32 -7.85 -2.10
N GLN A 70 -0.65 -7.30 -1.37
CA GLN A 70 -2.05 -7.28 -1.78
C GLN A 70 -2.26 -6.51 -3.08
N ALA A 71 -1.63 -5.36 -3.24
CA ALA A 71 -1.71 -4.56 -4.47
C ALA A 71 -1.17 -5.33 -5.69
N LEU A 72 -0.07 -6.08 -5.53
CA LEU A 72 0.47 -6.93 -6.58
C LEU A 72 -0.49 -8.05 -6.98
N LEU A 73 -1.08 -8.75 -5.99
CA LEU A 73 -2.06 -9.80 -6.24
C LEU A 73 -3.29 -9.27 -6.98
N THR A 74 -3.84 -8.14 -6.54
CA THR A 74 -4.97 -7.48 -7.20
C THR A 74 -4.63 -7.10 -8.64
N ARG A 75 -3.44 -6.54 -8.87
CA ARG A 75 -2.97 -6.17 -10.20
C ARG A 75 -2.83 -7.37 -11.13
N ASP A 76 -2.30 -8.48 -10.63
CA ASP A 76 -2.16 -9.73 -11.38
C ASP A 76 -3.53 -10.32 -11.73
N GLN A 77 -4.46 -10.32 -10.79
CA GLN A 77 -5.83 -10.78 -11.00
C GLN A 77 -6.53 -9.92 -12.07
N THR A 78 -6.43 -8.59 -11.98
CA THR A 78 -6.96 -7.66 -12.97
C THR A 78 -6.39 -7.95 -14.36
N ARG A 79 -5.08 -8.14 -14.48
CA ARG A 79 -4.41 -8.48 -15.73
C ARG A 79 -4.91 -9.79 -16.33
N ARG A 80 -5.11 -10.83 -15.50
CA ARG A 80 -5.65 -12.12 -15.95
C ARG A 80 -7.07 -11.99 -16.46
N ARG A 81 -7.94 -11.24 -15.78
CA ARG A 81 -9.33 -10.97 -16.18
C ARG A 81 -9.37 -10.21 -17.50
N LEU A 82 -8.60 -9.14 -17.65
CA LEU A 82 -8.49 -8.40 -18.91
C LEU A 82 -8.02 -9.31 -20.07
N GLY A 83 -7.02 -10.15 -19.83
CA GLY A 83 -6.57 -11.12 -20.82
C GLY A 83 -7.63 -12.17 -21.19
N ALA A 84 -8.51 -12.55 -20.26
CA ALA A 84 -9.65 -13.41 -20.57
C ALA A 84 -10.68 -12.69 -21.44
N VAL A 85 -11.01 -11.45 -21.13
CA VAL A 85 -11.89 -10.59 -21.95
C VAL A 85 -11.33 -10.44 -23.37
N ASP A 86 -10.04 -10.16 -23.53
CA ASP A 86 -9.40 -10.00 -24.84
C ASP A 86 -9.54 -11.30 -25.68
N ARG A 87 -9.28 -12.48 -25.09
CA ARG A 87 -9.42 -13.76 -25.78
C ARG A 87 -10.87 -14.05 -26.17
N GLN A 88 -11.82 -13.81 -25.28
CA GLN A 88 -13.24 -14.04 -25.56
C GLN A 88 -13.74 -13.06 -26.63
N THR A 89 -13.32 -11.80 -26.61
CA THR A 89 -13.65 -10.81 -27.65
C THR A 89 -13.13 -11.24 -29.03
N ALA A 90 -11.91 -11.78 -29.09
CA ALA A 90 -11.37 -12.34 -30.32
C ALA A 90 -12.20 -13.53 -30.83
N GLN A 91 -12.65 -14.42 -29.94
CA GLN A 91 -13.54 -15.52 -30.30
C GLN A 91 -14.91 -15.06 -30.83
N LEU A 92 -15.51 -14.03 -30.19
CA LEU A 92 -16.76 -13.43 -30.65
C LEU A 92 -16.62 -12.84 -32.05
N ARG A 93 -15.50 -12.14 -32.33
CA ARG A 93 -15.19 -11.63 -33.66
C ARG A 93 -15.13 -12.78 -34.72
N THR A 94 -14.45 -13.85 -34.37
CA THR A 94 -14.35 -15.02 -35.25
C THR A 94 -15.73 -15.65 -35.52
N ARG A 95 -16.56 -15.78 -34.47
CA ARG A 95 -17.93 -16.33 -34.62
C ARG A 95 -18.81 -15.42 -35.46
N LEU A 96 -18.74 -14.09 -35.25
CA LEU A 96 -19.49 -13.11 -36.03
C LEU A 96 -19.11 -13.17 -37.52
N ASN A 97 -17.82 -13.27 -37.84
CA ASN A 97 -17.35 -13.41 -39.18
C ASN A 97 -17.84 -14.75 -39.82
N ALA A 98 -17.82 -15.83 -39.07
CA ALA A 98 -18.32 -17.11 -39.53
C ALA A 98 -19.85 -17.10 -39.76
N ALA A 99 -20.62 -16.40 -38.93
CA ALA A 99 -22.07 -16.22 -39.12
C ALA A 99 -22.37 -15.38 -40.37
N ARG A 100 -21.56 -14.34 -40.64
CA ARG A 100 -21.66 -13.53 -41.87
C ARG A 100 -21.46 -14.39 -43.14
N VAL A 101 -20.48 -15.29 -43.14
CA VAL A 101 -20.18 -16.15 -44.28
C VAL A 101 -21.26 -17.19 -44.48
N ARG A 102 -21.85 -17.74 -43.41
CA ARG A 102 -22.92 -18.75 -43.49
C ARG A 102 -24.27 -18.22 -43.98
N GLY A 103 -24.51 -16.94 -43.91
CA GLY A 103 -25.69 -16.29 -44.48
C GLY A 103 -27.04 -16.59 -43.81
N GLY A 104 -27.04 -17.24 -42.63
CA GLY A 104 -28.28 -17.62 -41.94
C GLY A 104 -28.86 -16.54 -41.00
N VAL A 105 -28.13 -15.45 -40.79
CA VAL A 105 -28.50 -14.37 -39.84
C VAL A 105 -28.84 -13.11 -40.60
N SER A 106 -29.88 -12.36 -40.15
CA SER A 106 -30.27 -11.11 -40.80
C SER A 106 -29.12 -10.09 -40.80
N GLN A 107 -28.97 -9.33 -41.87
CA GLN A 107 -27.95 -8.28 -42.02
C GLN A 107 -28.01 -7.24 -40.88
N ILE A 108 -29.23 -6.91 -40.41
CA ILE A 108 -29.44 -5.96 -39.32
C ILE A 108 -28.82 -6.50 -38.04
N ARG A 109 -29.06 -7.77 -37.66
CA ARG A 109 -28.48 -8.34 -36.44
C ARG A 109 -26.95 -8.43 -36.50
N LEU A 110 -26.40 -8.71 -37.69
CA LEU A 110 -24.95 -8.74 -37.91
C LEU A 110 -24.32 -7.35 -37.76
N SER A 111 -24.99 -6.30 -38.26
CA SER A 111 -24.52 -4.92 -38.11
C SER A 111 -24.58 -4.46 -36.65
N ASP A 112 -25.65 -4.80 -35.94
CA ASP A 112 -25.79 -4.46 -34.52
C ASP A 112 -24.73 -5.16 -33.67
N ALA A 113 -24.53 -6.45 -33.87
CA ALA A 113 -23.48 -7.19 -33.17
C ALA A 113 -22.07 -6.68 -33.49
N GLN A 114 -21.83 -6.22 -34.73
CA GLN A 114 -20.56 -5.57 -35.09
C GLN A 114 -20.37 -4.23 -34.35
N ALA A 115 -21.42 -3.40 -34.30
CA ALA A 115 -21.37 -2.11 -33.59
C ALA A 115 -21.13 -2.28 -32.09
N GLU A 116 -21.75 -3.29 -31.46
CA GLU A 116 -21.52 -3.60 -30.05
C GLU A 116 -20.11 -4.16 -29.81
N LEU A 117 -19.59 -5.00 -30.70
CA LEU A 117 -18.21 -5.49 -30.62
C LEU A 117 -17.20 -4.34 -30.68
N ASP A 118 -17.44 -3.38 -31.58
CA ASP A 118 -16.59 -2.20 -31.71
C ASP A 118 -16.71 -1.26 -30.47
N ALA A 119 -17.89 -1.17 -29.87
CA ALA A 119 -18.09 -0.45 -28.61
C ALA A 119 -17.32 -1.11 -27.44
N LEU A 120 -17.41 -2.43 -27.31
CA LEU A 120 -16.67 -3.21 -26.31
C LEU A 120 -15.14 -3.01 -26.46
N GLN A 121 -14.64 -2.97 -27.68
CA GLN A 121 -13.22 -2.75 -27.93
C GLN A 121 -12.78 -1.35 -27.56
N ARG A 122 -13.59 -0.33 -27.84
CA ARG A 122 -13.31 1.07 -27.41
C ARG A 122 -13.31 1.19 -25.89
N GLU A 123 -14.30 0.58 -25.22
CA GLU A 123 -14.37 0.55 -23.76
C GLU A 123 -13.13 -0.14 -23.18
N ARG A 124 -12.75 -1.31 -23.71
CA ARG A 124 -11.54 -2.03 -23.31
C ARG A 124 -10.26 -1.21 -23.53
N ALA A 125 -10.16 -0.50 -24.66
CA ALA A 125 -9.00 0.34 -24.97
C ALA A 125 -8.86 1.54 -24.01
N GLY A 126 -9.97 2.05 -23.49
CA GLY A 126 -10.00 3.10 -22.47
C GLY A 126 -9.48 2.64 -21.09
N LEU A 127 -9.39 1.33 -20.84
CA LEU A 127 -8.90 0.78 -19.58
C LEU A 127 -7.37 0.62 -19.60
N HIS A 128 -6.65 1.70 -19.31
CA HIS A 128 -5.19 1.72 -19.26
C HIS A 128 -4.66 1.11 -17.94
N GLY A 129 -4.47 -0.21 -17.91
CA GLY A 129 -3.62 -0.91 -16.91
C GLY A 129 -4.09 -0.94 -15.45
N ALA A 130 -5.04 -0.09 -15.06
CA ALA A 130 -5.57 0.04 -13.69
C ALA A 130 -7.10 -0.02 -13.69
N ALA A 131 -7.69 -0.98 -14.44
CA ALA A 131 -9.12 -1.19 -14.43
C ALA A 131 -9.62 -1.49 -13.01
N THR A 132 -10.66 -0.77 -12.57
CA THR A 132 -11.35 -1.08 -11.32
C THR A 132 -12.18 -2.36 -11.48
N ASP A 133 -12.49 -3.01 -10.34
CA ASP A 133 -13.36 -4.20 -10.36
C ASP A 133 -14.73 -3.90 -10.97
N GLU A 134 -15.28 -2.70 -10.77
CA GLU A 134 -16.54 -2.27 -11.37
C GLU A 134 -16.44 -2.15 -12.89
N GLN A 135 -15.40 -1.53 -13.39
CA GLN A 135 -15.16 -1.44 -14.85
C GLN A 135 -14.99 -2.81 -15.49
N LEU A 136 -14.31 -3.74 -14.80
CA LEU A 136 -14.20 -5.11 -15.28
C LEU A 136 -15.53 -5.85 -15.33
N ARG A 137 -16.39 -5.68 -14.32
CA ARG A 137 -17.74 -6.27 -14.30
C ARG A 137 -18.60 -5.74 -15.45
N VAL A 138 -18.61 -4.43 -15.66
CA VAL A 138 -19.34 -3.80 -16.78
C VAL A 138 -18.88 -4.38 -18.11
N LEU A 139 -17.58 -4.51 -18.33
CA LEU A 139 -17.00 -5.06 -19.54
C LEU A 139 -17.36 -6.55 -19.74
N GLU A 140 -17.29 -7.35 -18.68
CA GLU A 140 -17.67 -8.76 -18.69
C GLU A 140 -19.17 -8.96 -18.94
N ASP A 141 -20.03 -8.11 -18.40
CA ASP A 141 -21.47 -8.14 -18.63
C ASP A 141 -21.85 -7.72 -20.06
N HIS A 142 -21.18 -6.71 -20.60
CA HIS A 142 -21.33 -6.30 -21.99
C HIS A 142 -20.93 -7.46 -22.93
N GLN A 143 -19.80 -8.10 -22.66
CA GLN A 143 -19.33 -9.26 -23.41
C GLN A 143 -20.30 -10.44 -23.33
N ARG A 144 -20.92 -10.70 -22.17
CA ARG A 144 -21.91 -11.75 -21.99
C ARG A 144 -23.14 -11.49 -22.85
N ARG A 145 -23.70 -10.27 -22.82
CA ARG A 145 -24.84 -9.88 -23.66
C ARG A 145 -24.55 -10.06 -25.13
N LEU A 146 -23.40 -9.60 -25.61
CA LEU A 146 -23.00 -9.76 -27.00
C LEU A 146 -22.87 -11.23 -27.41
N ARG A 147 -22.30 -12.06 -26.52
CA ARG A 147 -22.23 -13.51 -26.78
C ARG A 147 -23.62 -14.12 -26.93
N ASP A 148 -24.56 -13.78 -26.04
CA ASP A 148 -25.91 -14.34 -26.05
C ASP A 148 -26.69 -13.90 -27.32
N GLN A 149 -26.49 -12.68 -27.80
CA GLN A 149 -27.01 -12.22 -29.09
C GLN A 149 -26.45 -13.02 -30.26
N ILE A 150 -25.16 -13.33 -30.30
CA ILE A 150 -24.52 -14.07 -31.39
C ILE A 150 -24.89 -15.57 -31.33
N THR A 151 -25.11 -16.14 -30.14
CA THR A 151 -25.43 -17.58 -29.99
C THR A 151 -26.92 -17.89 -30.04
N GLY A 152 -27.78 -16.93 -29.70
CA GLY A 152 -29.24 -17.06 -29.77
C GLY A 152 -29.84 -16.75 -31.16
N ALA A 153 -29.00 -16.44 -32.11
CA ALA A 153 -29.32 -16.21 -33.50
C ALA A 153 -28.98 -17.44 -34.35
#